data_0d07ad7de49034e3a849796f96b2661d
#
_entry.id   0d07ad7de49034e3a849796f96b2661d
#
_cell.length_a   1.000
_cell.length_b   1.000
_cell.length_c   1.000
_cell.angle_alpha   90.00
_cell.angle_beta   90.00
_cell.angle_gamma   90.00
#
_symmetry.space_group_name_H-M   'P 1'
#
loop_
_entity.id
_entity.type
_entity.pdbx_description
1 polymer ?
#
loop_
_entity_poly.entity_id
_entity_poly.type
_entity_poly.pdbx_seq_one_letter_code
_entity_poly.pdbx_strand_id
1 'polypeptide(L)'
;MIFYRFRKKRNTYIRKLDSLLKQVQKNELRSIIIPDGIGGLIEIERLLLLEQGLVIVETYPIAGHLFGADNIDQWTQIIDGRSFKFTNPLNRIHNTKHALQLLAPRLPIFCRVIFTENSNFPKGKPAEVSVLSSLEQDLKPILQHTQMTKLAEEAWDRIIRIARTDGQSIYRES
;
A
#
# COMPACT_ATOMS: atom_id res chain seq x y z
N MET A 1 -11.74 -12.56 -26.70
CA MET A 1 -11.19 -13.70 -25.94
C MET A 1 -9.96 -13.34 -25.08
N ILE A 2 -9.03 -12.53 -25.57
CA ILE A 2 -7.81 -12.11 -24.85
C ILE A 2 -8.13 -11.24 -23.60
N PHE A 3 -9.03 -10.26 -23.72
CA PHE A 3 -9.42 -9.39 -22.61
C PHE A 3 -10.07 -10.12 -21.42
N TYR A 4 -10.85 -11.16 -21.66
CA TYR A 4 -11.47 -11.98 -20.62
C TYR A 4 -10.44 -12.76 -19.80
N ARG A 5 -9.38 -13.24 -20.46
CA ARG A 5 -8.29 -14.00 -19.82
C ARG A 5 -7.42 -13.12 -18.92
N PHE A 6 -7.16 -11.86 -19.33
CA PHE A 6 -6.44 -10.87 -18.50
C PHE A 6 -7.26 -10.46 -17.28
N ARG A 7 -8.55 -10.20 -17.44
CA ARG A 7 -9.45 -9.84 -16.33
C ARG A 7 -9.58 -10.97 -15.30
N LYS A 8 -9.63 -12.22 -15.73
CA LYS A 8 -9.68 -13.40 -14.87
C LYS A 8 -8.38 -13.59 -14.07
N LYS A 9 -7.21 -13.42 -14.68
CA LYS A 9 -5.91 -13.48 -13.99
C LYS A 9 -5.77 -12.36 -12.96
N ARG A 10 -6.11 -11.12 -13.31
CA ARG A 10 -6.08 -9.97 -12.41
C ARG A 10 -6.94 -10.21 -11.17
N ASN A 11 -8.14 -10.72 -11.32
CA ASN A 11 -9.02 -11.07 -10.20
C ASN A 11 -8.40 -12.14 -9.29
N THR A 12 -7.65 -13.08 -9.84
CA THR A 12 -6.97 -14.12 -9.06
C THR A 12 -5.86 -13.54 -8.18
N TYR A 13 -5.05 -12.63 -8.72
CA TYR A 13 -4.00 -11.95 -7.95
C TYR A 13 -4.57 -11.09 -6.81
N ILE A 14 -5.62 -10.32 -7.09
CA ILE A 14 -6.31 -9.50 -6.08
C ILE A 14 -6.91 -10.37 -4.98
N ARG A 15 -7.56 -11.49 -5.31
CA ARG A 15 -8.10 -12.43 -4.31
C ARG A 15 -7.01 -13.03 -3.43
N LYS A 16 -5.87 -13.39 -4.02
CA LYS A 16 -4.71 -13.89 -3.26
C LYS A 16 -4.18 -12.82 -2.31
N LEU A 17 -4.04 -11.58 -2.79
CA LEU A 17 -3.64 -10.44 -1.97
C LEU A 17 -4.60 -10.23 -0.80
N ASP A 18 -5.90 -10.15 -1.08
CA ASP A 18 -6.93 -9.96 -0.05
C ASP A 18 -6.90 -11.08 1.01
N SER A 19 -6.69 -12.31 0.59
CA SER A 19 -6.56 -13.46 1.50
C SER A 19 -5.34 -13.34 2.41
N LEU A 20 -4.19 -12.94 1.87
CA LEU A 20 -2.96 -12.77 2.65
C LEU A 20 -3.08 -11.61 3.66
N LEU A 21 -3.65 -10.49 3.23
CA LEU A 21 -3.81 -9.33 4.11
C LEU A 21 -4.83 -9.58 5.23
N LYS A 22 -5.92 -10.30 4.94
CA LYS A 22 -6.93 -10.69 5.96
C LYS A 22 -6.38 -11.52 7.10
N GLN A 23 -5.30 -12.26 6.89
CA GLN A 23 -4.68 -13.07 7.94
C GLN A 23 -3.96 -12.24 9.00
N VAL A 24 -3.55 -11.01 8.67
CA VAL A 24 -2.71 -10.18 9.54
C VAL A 24 -3.44 -8.94 10.07
N GLN A 25 -4.46 -8.46 9.37
CA GLN A 25 -5.17 -7.23 9.72
C GLN A 25 -6.30 -7.46 10.74
N LYS A 26 -6.52 -6.49 11.62
CA LYS A 26 -7.72 -6.39 12.46
C LYS A 26 -8.86 -5.68 11.72
N ASN A 27 -8.51 -4.67 10.92
CA ASN A 27 -9.46 -3.89 10.14
C ASN A 27 -8.78 -3.28 8.90
N GLU A 28 -9.57 -2.82 7.94
CA GLU A 28 -9.11 -2.22 6.69
C GLU A 28 -10.01 -1.07 6.27
N LEU A 29 -9.39 0.01 5.79
CA LEU A 29 -10.06 1.08 5.03
C LEU A 29 -9.50 1.10 3.61
N ARG A 30 -10.36 1.33 2.63
CA ARG A 30 -9.99 1.41 1.22
C ARG A 30 -10.41 2.73 0.60
N SER A 31 -9.57 3.25 -0.30
CA SER A 31 -9.85 4.48 -1.08
C SER A 31 -10.31 5.64 -0.21
N ILE A 32 -9.60 5.88 0.88
CA ILE A 32 -9.87 7.01 1.77
C ILE A 32 -9.02 8.21 1.40
N ILE A 33 -9.55 9.40 1.67
CA ILE A 33 -8.88 10.68 1.45
C ILE A 33 -8.66 11.34 2.80
N ILE A 34 -7.43 11.77 3.05
CA ILE A 34 -7.04 12.49 4.26
C ILE A 34 -6.34 13.82 3.90
N PRO A 35 -6.30 14.81 4.82
CA PRO A 35 -5.45 15.99 4.66
C PRO A 35 -3.97 15.61 4.56
N ASP A 36 -3.23 16.27 3.67
CA ASP A 36 -1.79 16.07 3.49
C ASP A 36 -0.91 16.89 4.45
N GLY A 37 -1.53 17.74 5.26
CA GLY A 37 -0.85 18.61 6.24
C GLY A 37 -0.32 19.94 5.67
N ILE A 38 -0.44 20.17 4.37
CA ILE A 38 0.03 21.40 3.70
C ILE A 38 -1.07 22.12 2.90
N GLY A 39 -2.32 21.80 3.21
CA GLY A 39 -3.51 22.43 2.60
C GLY A 39 -4.11 21.66 1.44
N GLY A 40 -3.58 20.49 1.11
CA GLY A 40 -4.11 19.56 0.10
C GLY A 40 -4.69 18.31 0.71
N LEU A 41 -4.99 17.37 -0.18
CA LEU A 41 -5.57 16.06 0.14
C LEU A 41 -4.72 14.95 -0.49
N ILE A 42 -4.64 13.80 0.18
CA ILE A 42 -3.97 12.61 -0.34
C ILE A 42 -4.89 11.40 -0.20
N GLU A 43 -4.93 10.57 -1.24
CA GLU A 43 -5.67 9.31 -1.24
C GLU A 43 -4.80 8.18 -0.73
N ILE A 44 -5.39 7.34 0.12
CA ILE A 44 -4.81 6.09 0.58
C ILE A 44 -5.59 4.94 -0.05
N GLU A 45 -4.92 4.13 -0.88
CA GLU A 45 -5.55 2.98 -1.54
C GLU A 45 -6.06 1.96 -0.52
N ARG A 46 -5.18 1.54 0.41
CA ARG A 46 -5.52 0.64 1.51
C ARG A 46 -4.77 1.05 2.78
N LEU A 47 -5.48 1.10 3.87
CA LEU A 47 -4.92 1.28 5.21
C LEU A 47 -5.35 0.11 6.07
N LEU A 48 -4.39 -0.59 6.66
CA LEU A 48 -4.62 -1.73 7.54
C LEU A 48 -4.38 -1.34 8.99
N LEU A 49 -5.27 -1.76 9.87
CA LEU A 49 -5.07 -1.73 11.32
C LEU A 49 -4.48 -3.06 11.76
N LEU A 50 -3.32 -3.02 12.39
CA LEU A 50 -2.66 -4.15 13.05
C LEU A 50 -2.49 -3.85 14.55
N GLU A 51 -2.16 -4.85 15.35
CA GLU A 51 -1.83 -4.63 16.76
C GLU A 51 -0.54 -3.83 16.94
N GLN A 52 0.37 -3.89 15.98
CA GLN A 52 1.66 -3.20 15.98
C GLN A 52 1.59 -1.74 15.52
N GLY A 53 0.53 -1.36 14.80
CA GLY A 53 0.37 -0.03 14.23
C GLY A 53 -0.47 -0.04 12.95
N LEU A 54 -0.13 0.82 12.02
CA LEU A 54 -0.82 0.95 10.73
C LEU A 54 0.08 0.50 9.58
N VAL A 55 -0.50 -0.09 8.55
CA VAL A 55 0.20 -0.41 7.30
C VAL A 55 -0.51 0.27 6.13
N ILE A 56 0.22 1.10 5.41
CA ILE A 56 -0.22 1.65 4.13
C ILE A 56 0.14 0.64 3.05
N VAL A 57 -0.82 0.27 2.22
CA VAL A 57 -0.62 -0.64 1.09
C VAL A 57 -0.98 0.05 -0.20
N GLU A 58 -0.06 0.03 -1.16
CA GLU A 58 -0.29 0.43 -2.54
C GLU A 58 0.01 -0.74 -3.48
N THR A 59 -0.85 -0.95 -4.47
CA THR A 59 -0.71 -2.04 -5.42
C THR A 59 -0.32 -1.56 -6.81
N TYR A 60 0.57 -2.31 -7.46
CA TYR A 60 1.06 -2.01 -8.80
C TYR A 60 0.89 -3.25 -9.69
N PRO A 61 -0.02 -3.21 -10.69
CA PRO A 61 -0.25 -4.32 -11.61
C PRO A 61 0.79 -4.33 -12.75
N ILE A 62 2.07 -4.40 -12.39
CA ILE A 62 3.21 -4.38 -13.31
C ILE A 62 3.88 -5.74 -13.31
N ALA A 63 3.92 -6.39 -14.47
CA ALA A 63 4.52 -7.70 -14.67
C ALA A 63 5.97 -7.61 -15.17
N GLY A 64 6.68 -8.74 -15.17
CA GLY A 64 8.01 -8.90 -15.77
C GLY A 64 9.16 -8.74 -14.80
N HIS A 65 10.35 -8.50 -15.34
CA HIS A 65 11.56 -8.26 -14.54
C HIS A 65 11.64 -6.79 -14.16
N LEU A 66 11.68 -6.52 -12.87
CA LEU A 66 11.69 -5.17 -12.31
C LEU A 66 13.05 -4.85 -11.71
N PHE A 67 13.51 -3.63 -11.94
CA PHE A 67 14.79 -3.12 -11.44
C PHE A 67 14.56 -1.75 -10.82
N GLY A 68 14.85 -1.61 -9.54
CA GLY A 68 14.67 -0.38 -8.80
C GLY A 68 15.37 -0.43 -7.46
N ALA A 69 15.58 0.73 -6.88
CA ALA A 69 16.16 0.91 -5.55
C ALA A 69 15.53 2.12 -4.87
N ASP A 70 15.76 2.27 -3.56
CA ASP A 70 15.14 3.32 -2.74
C ASP A 70 15.39 4.74 -3.29
N ASN A 71 16.62 5.01 -3.73
CA ASN A 71 17.07 6.36 -4.11
C ASN A 71 17.10 6.59 -5.63
N ILE A 72 16.38 5.80 -6.42
CA ILE A 72 16.31 5.94 -7.87
C ILE A 72 14.92 6.40 -8.27
N ASP A 73 14.79 7.57 -8.89
CA ASP A 73 13.50 8.17 -9.23
C ASP A 73 12.72 7.38 -10.30
N GLN A 74 13.44 6.74 -11.22
CA GLN A 74 12.87 5.97 -12.32
C GLN A 74 13.29 4.51 -12.25
N TRP A 75 12.31 3.63 -12.09
CA TRP A 75 12.50 2.18 -12.13
C TRP A 75 12.33 1.64 -13.54
N THR A 76 12.81 0.44 -13.77
CA THR A 76 12.75 -0.21 -15.08
C THR A 76 11.94 -1.50 -15.01
N GLN A 77 11.03 -1.67 -15.95
CA GLN A 77 10.36 -2.92 -16.25
C GLN A 77 10.95 -3.49 -17.55
N ILE A 78 11.28 -4.78 -17.56
CA ILE A 78 11.59 -5.53 -18.78
C ILE A 78 10.55 -6.63 -18.94
N ILE A 79 9.84 -6.58 -20.04
CA ILE A 79 8.81 -7.57 -20.41
C ILE A 79 8.78 -7.74 -21.93
N ASP A 80 8.69 -9.00 -22.40
CA ASP A 80 8.64 -9.37 -23.81
C ASP A 80 9.79 -8.73 -24.64
N GLY A 81 11.00 -8.70 -24.06
CA GLY A 81 12.19 -8.14 -24.70
C GLY A 81 12.20 -6.61 -24.80
N ARG A 82 11.25 -5.92 -24.18
CA ARG A 82 11.14 -4.46 -24.17
C ARG A 82 11.39 -3.91 -22.78
N SER A 83 11.94 -2.70 -22.75
CA SER A 83 12.23 -1.95 -21.52
C SER A 83 11.31 -0.74 -21.40
N PHE A 84 10.69 -0.57 -20.23
CA PHE A 84 9.83 0.55 -19.89
C PHE A 84 10.31 1.20 -18.60
N LYS A 85 10.14 2.53 -18.51
CA LYS A 85 10.40 3.28 -17.28
C LYS A 85 9.09 3.61 -16.56
N PHE A 86 9.14 3.58 -15.24
CA PHE A 86 8.04 4.06 -14.39
C PHE A 86 8.61 4.71 -13.14
N THR A 87 7.84 5.62 -12.55
CA THR A 87 8.26 6.37 -11.37
C THR A 87 8.40 5.43 -10.16
N ASN A 88 9.41 5.68 -9.34
CA ASN A 88 9.62 4.96 -8.09
C ASN A 88 8.38 5.05 -7.19
N PRO A 89 7.70 3.93 -6.90
CA PRO A 89 6.47 3.95 -6.11
C PRO A 89 6.70 4.30 -4.63
N LEU A 90 7.92 4.16 -4.13
CA LEU A 90 8.26 4.50 -2.74
C LEU A 90 8.10 5.99 -2.46
N ASN A 91 8.33 6.86 -3.45
CA ASN A 91 8.17 8.31 -3.27
C ASN A 91 6.72 8.67 -2.88
N ARG A 92 5.75 8.06 -3.54
CA ARG A 92 4.33 8.30 -3.26
C ARG A 92 3.92 7.77 -1.89
N ILE A 93 4.24 6.52 -1.60
CA ILE A 93 3.82 5.89 -0.35
C ILE A 93 4.47 6.54 0.87
N HIS A 94 5.70 7.04 0.74
CA HIS A 94 6.36 7.81 1.81
C HIS A 94 5.70 9.17 2.04
N ASN A 95 5.25 9.86 1.01
CA ASN A 95 4.45 11.09 1.15
C ASN A 95 3.13 10.79 1.90
N THR A 96 2.47 9.71 1.55
CA THR A 96 1.27 9.23 2.25
C THR A 96 1.55 8.94 3.72
N LYS A 97 2.67 8.28 4.02
CA LYS A 97 3.11 8.02 5.38
C LYS A 97 3.32 9.32 6.17
N HIS A 98 3.97 10.31 5.59
CA HIS A 98 4.17 11.60 6.26
C HIS A 98 2.84 12.28 6.60
N ALA A 99 1.88 12.31 5.67
CA ALA A 99 0.55 12.85 5.93
C ALA A 99 -0.18 12.09 7.06
N LEU A 100 -0.15 10.77 7.01
CA LEU A 100 -0.80 9.93 8.03
C LEU A 100 -0.13 10.07 9.40
N GLN A 101 1.19 10.24 9.45
CA GLN A 101 1.95 10.42 10.69
C GLN A 101 1.53 11.67 11.46
N LEU A 102 1.01 12.71 10.80
CA LEU A 102 0.45 13.89 11.45
C LEU A 102 -0.83 13.57 12.24
N LEU A 103 -1.59 12.57 11.80
CA LEU A 103 -2.80 12.09 12.48
C LEU A 103 -2.50 11.06 13.59
N ALA A 104 -1.36 10.40 13.50
CA ALA A 104 -0.94 9.34 14.42
C ALA A 104 0.56 9.48 14.80
N PRO A 105 0.97 10.57 15.48
CA PRO A 105 2.38 10.96 15.61
C PRO A 105 3.25 9.98 16.41
N ARG A 106 2.66 9.17 17.27
CA ARG A 106 3.38 8.22 18.14
C ARG A 106 3.20 6.76 17.76
N LEU A 107 2.46 6.51 16.68
CA LEU A 107 2.17 5.15 16.25
C LEU A 107 3.12 4.75 15.12
N PRO A 108 3.68 3.52 15.13
CA PRO A 108 4.40 2.99 13.98
C PRO A 108 3.49 2.92 12.75
N ILE A 109 3.97 3.47 11.63
CA ILE A 109 3.31 3.38 10.33
C ILE A 109 4.28 2.73 9.37
N PHE A 110 3.88 1.58 8.85
CA PHE A 110 4.62 0.79 7.89
C PHE A 110 4.11 1.02 6.47
N CYS A 111 4.98 0.88 5.49
CA CYS A 111 4.63 0.97 4.08
C CYS A 111 4.82 -0.38 3.41
N ARG A 112 3.93 -0.72 2.48
CA ARG A 112 4.07 -1.89 1.62
C ARG A 112 3.61 -1.58 0.20
N VAL A 113 4.57 -1.53 -0.72
CA VAL A 113 4.32 -1.48 -2.17
C VAL A 113 4.26 -2.92 -2.68
N ILE A 114 3.16 -3.33 -3.28
CA ILE A 114 2.92 -4.73 -3.68
C ILE A 114 2.70 -4.80 -5.19
N PHE A 115 3.58 -5.51 -5.87
CA PHE A 115 3.41 -5.84 -7.28
C PHE A 115 2.51 -7.07 -7.41
N THR A 116 1.32 -6.89 -7.99
CA THR A 116 0.24 -7.87 -7.99
C THR A 116 0.23 -8.80 -9.21
N GLU A 117 0.95 -8.46 -10.27
CA GLU A 117 1.11 -9.30 -11.45
C GLU A 117 2.33 -10.25 -11.31
N ASN A 118 2.51 -11.15 -12.28
CA ASN A 118 3.68 -12.02 -12.30
C ASN A 118 4.96 -11.22 -12.56
N SER A 119 5.65 -10.89 -11.48
CA SER A 119 6.84 -10.05 -11.48
C SER A 119 7.91 -10.59 -10.54
N ASN A 120 9.15 -10.22 -10.80
CA ASN A 120 10.28 -10.50 -9.93
C ASN A 120 11.31 -9.36 -9.96
N PHE A 121 12.21 -9.36 -9.00
CA PHE A 121 13.32 -8.42 -8.89
C PHE A 121 14.65 -9.19 -8.98
N PRO A 122 15.21 -9.38 -10.19
CA PRO A 122 16.41 -10.23 -10.37
C PRO A 122 17.65 -9.75 -9.63
N LYS A 123 17.74 -8.46 -9.33
CA LYS A 123 18.84 -7.84 -8.58
C LYS A 123 18.48 -7.44 -7.15
N GLY A 124 17.38 -8.02 -6.62
CA GLY A 124 16.85 -7.64 -5.31
C GLY A 124 15.86 -6.49 -5.35
N LYS A 125 15.14 -6.32 -4.27
CA LYS A 125 14.08 -5.32 -4.10
C LYS A 125 14.28 -4.53 -2.81
N PRO A 126 13.79 -3.26 -2.74
CA PRO A 126 13.74 -2.51 -1.49
C PRO A 126 12.95 -3.22 -0.39
N ALA A 127 13.26 -2.92 0.86
CA ALA A 127 12.64 -3.58 2.02
C ALA A 127 11.12 -3.39 2.10
N GLU A 128 10.61 -2.25 1.65
CA GLU A 128 9.18 -1.92 1.66
C GLU A 128 8.43 -2.42 0.42
N VAL A 129 9.08 -3.18 -0.45
CA VAL A 129 8.51 -3.71 -1.69
C VAL A 129 8.29 -5.21 -1.57
N SER A 130 7.15 -5.67 -2.07
CA SER A 130 6.80 -7.08 -2.16
C SER A 130 6.29 -7.45 -3.55
N VAL A 131 6.53 -8.68 -3.93
CA VAL A 131 5.73 -9.39 -4.92
C VAL A 131 4.78 -10.34 -4.19
N LEU A 132 3.72 -10.82 -4.84
CA LEU A 132 2.75 -11.68 -4.13
C LEU A 132 3.37 -12.93 -3.50
N SER A 133 4.38 -13.52 -4.15
CA SER A 133 5.05 -14.71 -3.63
C SER A 133 5.94 -14.46 -2.41
N SER A 134 6.37 -13.22 -2.20
CA SER A 134 7.21 -12.84 -1.04
C SER A 134 6.45 -12.15 0.08
N LEU A 135 5.20 -11.74 -0.15
CA LEU A 135 4.44 -10.86 0.74
C LEU A 135 4.33 -11.41 2.16
N GLU A 136 3.99 -12.68 2.31
CA GLU A 136 3.86 -13.32 3.63
C GLU A 136 5.16 -13.24 4.43
N GLN A 137 6.29 -13.52 3.78
CA GLN A 137 7.60 -13.40 4.41
C GLN A 137 7.96 -11.95 4.73
N ASP A 138 7.64 -11.03 3.82
CA ASP A 138 7.94 -9.60 3.96
C ASP A 138 7.12 -8.91 5.05
N LEU A 139 5.96 -9.46 5.42
CA LEU A 139 5.14 -8.97 6.53
C LEU A 139 5.63 -9.40 7.91
N LYS A 140 6.41 -10.48 8.02
CA LYS A 140 6.89 -11.00 9.32
C LYS A 140 7.59 -9.97 10.18
N PRO A 141 8.53 -9.14 9.69
CA PRO A 141 9.18 -8.12 10.51
C PRO A 141 8.19 -7.12 11.12
N ILE A 142 7.12 -6.76 10.40
CA ILE A 142 6.06 -5.88 10.90
C ILE A 142 5.32 -6.55 12.06
N LEU A 143 4.94 -7.82 11.90
CA LEU A 143 4.20 -8.59 12.89
C LEU A 143 5.03 -8.89 14.15
N GLN A 144 6.35 -8.82 14.07
CA GLN A 144 7.28 -8.98 15.20
C GLN A 144 7.53 -7.68 15.98
N HIS A 145 7.04 -6.55 15.49
CA HIS A 145 7.11 -5.28 16.22
C HIS A 145 6.30 -5.33 17.52
N THR A 146 6.69 -4.48 18.46
CA THR A 146 5.95 -4.30 19.73
C THR A 146 4.49 -3.96 19.44
N GLN A 147 3.59 -4.64 20.12
CA GLN A 147 2.16 -4.35 20.06
C GLN A 147 1.84 -3.01 20.72
N MET A 148 1.07 -2.19 20.02
CA MET A 148 0.61 -0.87 20.45
C MET A 148 -0.91 -0.75 20.27
N THR A 149 -1.63 -1.81 20.61
CA THR A 149 -3.05 -2.01 20.31
C THR A 149 -3.91 -0.80 20.66
N LYS A 150 -3.79 -0.27 21.88
CA LYS A 150 -4.57 0.89 22.32
C LYS A 150 -4.30 2.13 21.48
N LEU A 151 -3.04 2.46 21.24
CA LEU A 151 -2.66 3.61 20.39
C LEU A 151 -3.11 3.42 18.95
N ALA A 152 -3.03 2.19 18.43
CA ALA A 152 -3.47 1.86 17.09
C ALA A 152 -4.99 2.03 16.94
N GLU A 153 -5.77 1.57 17.89
CA GLU A 153 -7.24 1.73 17.90
C GLU A 153 -7.65 3.21 18.07
N GLU A 154 -7.02 3.96 18.94
CA GLU A 154 -7.27 5.41 19.10
C GLU A 154 -6.96 6.20 17.81
N ALA A 155 -5.84 5.86 17.14
CA ALA A 155 -5.49 6.47 15.86
C ALA A 155 -6.47 6.09 14.76
N TRP A 156 -6.90 4.83 14.72
CA TRP A 156 -7.90 4.33 13.79
C TRP A 156 -9.21 5.08 13.89
N ASP A 157 -9.73 5.24 15.10
CA ASP A 157 -10.96 5.99 15.36
C ASP A 157 -10.84 7.45 14.94
N ARG A 158 -9.68 8.06 15.13
CA ARG A 158 -9.41 9.43 14.69
C ARG A 158 -9.41 9.53 13.16
N ILE A 159 -8.76 8.58 12.49
CA ILE A 159 -8.67 8.53 11.03
C ILE A 159 -10.07 8.34 10.43
N ILE A 160 -10.89 7.43 10.95
CA ILE A 160 -12.28 7.22 10.49
C ILE A 160 -13.10 8.52 10.57
N ARG A 161 -12.91 9.33 11.60
CA ARG A 161 -13.64 10.61 11.75
C ARG A 161 -13.21 11.68 10.75
N ILE A 162 -11.97 11.64 10.30
CA ILE A 162 -11.38 12.65 9.40
C ILE A 162 -11.44 12.23 7.94
N ALA A 163 -11.25 10.93 7.69
CA ALA A 163 -11.20 10.38 6.34
C ALA A 163 -12.51 10.55 5.59
N ARG A 164 -12.39 10.82 4.30
CA ARG A 164 -13.53 10.91 3.35
C ARG A 164 -13.38 9.80 2.32
N THR A 165 -14.51 9.37 1.76
CA THR A 165 -14.54 8.51 0.58
C THR A 165 -15.02 9.31 -0.62
N ASP A 166 -14.62 8.93 -1.84
CA ASP A 166 -15.13 9.55 -3.06
C ASP A 166 -16.66 9.45 -3.11
N GLY A 167 -17.35 10.54 -2.91
CA GLY A 167 -18.83 10.62 -2.87
C GLY A 167 -19.42 11.19 -1.59
N GLN A 168 -18.62 11.40 -0.53
CA GLN A 168 -19.09 12.04 0.71
C GLN A 168 -18.73 13.53 0.82
N SER A 169 -18.09 14.12 -0.18
CA SER A 169 -17.49 15.44 -0.07
C SER A 169 -18.40 16.63 -0.32
N ILE A 170 -19.71 16.49 -0.58
CA ILE A 170 -20.54 17.62 -0.99
C ILE A 170 -21.62 18.03 0.02
N TYR A 171 -21.96 17.24 1.02
CA TYR A 171 -23.10 17.54 1.90
C TYR A 171 -22.81 17.40 3.41
N ARG A 172 -21.85 18.17 3.93
CA ARG A 172 -21.79 18.50 5.37
C ARG A 172 -21.27 19.93 5.59
N GLU A 173 -21.96 20.87 5.00
CA GLU A 173 -21.97 22.26 5.46
C GLU A 173 -23.42 22.71 5.57
N SER A 174 -23.98 22.55 6.74
CA SER A 174 -25.10 23.36 7.25
C SER A 174 -25.29 23.05 8.73
#